data_5aafe44729545412ea43ca4965fafaa7
#
_entry.id   5aafe44729545412ea43ca4965fafaa7
#
_cell.length_a   1.000
_cell.length_b   1.000
_cell.length_c   1.000
_cell.angle_alpha   90.00
_cell.angle_beta   90.00
_cell.angle_gamma   90.00
#
_symmetry.space_group_name_H-M   'P 1'
#
loop_
_entity.id
_entity.type
_entity.pdbx_description
1 polymer ?
#
loop_
_entity_poly.entity_id
_entity_poly.type
_entity_poly.pdbx_seq_one_letter_code
_entity_poly.pdbx_strand_id
1 'polypeptide(L)'
;MRLALLSPVHGTSIDHIARQLDNYRAFLAPFQLRHYMHISLESSPELKANLMAFAEQEGHDIVITKKSRPTWRPCTANALCELIKTALKDGTKHDKVLIHTDTDLLFTRKVRRHLKEHAIGCGNKPFRAKSGRWKWVNTAQKDPRVKHLTEEMLDGDASSLRIGRVSGAFMPWDRFKAFGVIYNYY
;
A
#
# COMPACT_ATOMS: atom_id res chain seq x y z
N MET A 1 14.37 3.36 12.75
CA MET A 1 13.03 3.59 12.16
C MET A 1 12.40 2.24 11.89
N ARG A 2 11.13 2.09 12.32
CA ARG A 2 10.32 0.91 12.06
C ARG A 2 9.33 1.20 10.93
N LEU A 3 9.35 0.40 9.88
CA LEU A 3 8.50 0.57 8.70
C LEU A 3 7.44 -0.54 8.62
N ALA A 4 6.20 -0.15 8.37
CA ALA A 4 5.17 -1.04 7.86
C ALA A 4 5.20 -1.02 6.33
N LEU A 5 5.32 -2.18 5.73
CA LEU A 5 5.32 -2.36 4.27
C LEU A 5 4.02 -3.06 3.87
N LEU A 6 3.16 -2.39 3.11
CA LEU A 6 1.87 -2.93 2.68
C LEU A 6 1.94 -3.36 1.23
N SER A 7 1.68 -4.65 0.95
CA SER A 7 1.74 -5.21 -0.39
C SER A 7 0.52 -6.06 -0.73
N PRO A 8 -0.30 -5.67 -1.72
CA PRO A 8 -1.21 -6.59 -2.38
C PRO A 8 -0.42 -7.51 -3.32
N VAL A 9 -0.61 -8.82 -3.17
CA VAL A 9 0.03 -9.87 -3.99
C VAL A 9 -1.00 -10.46 -4.94
N HIS A 10 -0.67 -10.48 -6.23
CA HIS A 10 -1.55 -10.98 -7.28
C HIS A 10 -0.82 -11.94 -8.23
N GLY A 11 -1.00 -13.24 -8.03
CA GLY A 11 -0.52 -14.28 -8.94
C GLY A 11 1.00 -14.39 -9.10
N THR A 12 1.76 -13.74 -8.23
CA THR A 12 3.23 -13.73 -8.25
C THR A 12 3.78 -15.01 -7.63
N SER A 13 4.89 -15.53 -8.17
CA SER A 13 5.54 -16.72 -7.62
C SER A 13 6.21 -16.44 -6.27
N ILE A 14 6.39 -17.49 -5.47
CA ILE A 14 7.12 -17.39 -4.19
C ILE A 14 8.55 -16.88 -4.39
N ASP A 15 9.25 -17.31 -5.44
CA ASP A 15 10.62 -16.87 -5.73
C ASP A 15 10.70 -15.36 -6.00
N HIS A 16 9.68 -14.79 -6.63
CA HIS A 16 9.63 -13.35 -6.87
C HIS A 16 9.40 -12.60 -5.56
N ILE A 17 8.48 -13.08 -4.73
CA ILE A 17 8.22 -12.47 -3.41
C ILE A 17 9.45 -12.57 -2.51
N ALA A 18 10.11 -13.72 -2.48
CA ALA A 18 11.36 -13.94 -1.74
C ALA A 18 12.43 -12.91 -2.14
N ARG A 19 12.68 -12.77 -3.45
CA ARG A 19 13.61 -11.74 -3.98
C ARG A 19 13.20 -10.32 -3.59
N GLN A 20 11.91 -10.04 -3.57
CA GLN A 20 11.40 -8.73 -3.15
C GLN A 20 11.67 -8.47 -1.66
N LEU A 21 11.39 -9.43 -0.78
CA LEU A 21 11.64 -9.34 0.65
C LEU A 21 13.13 -9.10 0.95
N ASP A 22 14.01 -9.87 0.31
CA ASP A 22 15.45 -9.70 0.43
C ASP A 22 15.94 -8.36 -0.11
N ASN A 23 15.40 -7.92 -1.22
CA ASN A 23 15.67 -6.61 -1.78
C ASN A 23 15.31 -5.50 -0.79
N TYR A 24 14.12 -5.54 -0.21
CA TYR A 24 13.69 -4.54 0.77
C TYR A 24 14.57 -4.58 2.02
N ARG A 25 14.91 -5.77 2.53
CA ARG A 25 15.84 -5.94 3.64
C ARG A 25 17.20 -5.30 3.35
N ALA A 26 17.79 -5.59 2.20
CA ALA A 26 19.09 -5.06 1.80
C ALA A 26 19.10 -3.54 1.58
N PHE A 27 18.07 -3.00 0.93
CA PHE A 27 18.01 -1.58 0.58
C PHE A 27 17.54 -0.68 1.72
N LEU A 28 16.73 -1.20 2.65
CA LEU A 28 16.17 -0.44 3.78
C LEU A 28 16.94 -0.63 5.08
N ALA A 29 17.89 -1.55 5.17
CA ALA A 29 18.74 -1.68 6.36
C ALA A 29 19.38 -0.32 6.75
N PRO A 30 19.43 0.05 8.04
CA PRO A 30 19.11 -0.74 9.24
C PRO A 30 17.68 -0.53 9.77
N PHE A 31 16.70 -0.24 8.95
CA PHE A 31 15.32 -0.09 9.42
C PHE A 31 14.75 -1.46 9.81
N GLN A 32 13.91 -1.49 10.82
CA GLN A 32 13.10 -2.66 11.15
C GLN A 32 11.90 -2.70 10.20
N LEU A 33 11.72 -3.81 9.51
CA LEU A 33 10.66 -3.99 8.52
C LEU A 33 9.62 -4.95 9.04
N ARG A 34 8.34 -4.61 8.88
CA ARG A 34 7.22 -5.52 9.06
C ARG A 34 6.36 -5.48 7.82
N HIS A 35 6.22 -6.62 7.17
CA HIS A 35 5.49 -6.76 5.92
C HIS A 35 4.05 -7.19 6.19
N TYR A 36 3.09 -6.38 5.77
CA TYR A 36 1.68 -6.74 5.72
C TYR A 36 1.36 -7.11 4.28
N MET A 37 0.97 -8.36 4.06
CA MET A 37 0.75 -8.90 2.73
C MET A 37 -0.68 -9.41 2.58
N HIS A 38 -1.31 -9.04 1.49
CA HIS A 38 -2.62 -9.55 1.09
C HIS A 38 -2.43 -10.51 -0.07
N ILE A 39 -2.75 -11.77 0.14
CA ILE A 39 -2.69 -12.79 -0.92
C ILE A 39 -4.05 -12.81 -1.62
N SER A 40 -4.02 -12.59 -2.94
CA SER A 40 -5.21 -12.60 -3.77
C SER A 40 -5.93 -13.95 -3.76
N LEU A 41 -7.24 -13.93 -3.96
CA LEU A 41 -8.02 -15.15 -4.18
C LEU A 41 -7.59 -15.92 -5.43
N GLU A 42 -7.02 -15.22 -6.42
CA GLU A 42 -6.53 -15.82 -7.66
C GLU A 42 -5.12 -16.41 -7.55
N SER A 43 -4.46 -16.26 -6.41
CA SER A 43 -3.15 -16.89 -6.16
C SER A 43 -3.31 -18.37 -5.86
N SER A 44 -2.22 -19.15 -6.06
CA SER A 44 -2.26 -20.58 -5.73
C SER A 44 -2.54 -20.78 -4.24
N PRO A 45 -3.28 -21.83 -3.86
CA PRO A 45 -3.59 -22.12 -2.45
C PRO A 45 -2.33 -22.31 -1.59
N GLU A 46 -1.26 -22.84 -2.18
CA GLU A 46 0.00 -23.14 -1.50
C GLU A 46 0.84 -21.89 -1.23
N LEU A 47 0.61 -20.78 -1.98
CA LEU A 47 1.44 -19.59 -1.90
C LEU A 47 1.53 -19.04 -0.48
N LYS A 48 0.40 -19.04 0.24
CA LYS A 48 0.36 -18.55 1.62
C LYS A 48 1.22 -19.40 2.56
N ALA A 49 1.11 -20.73 2.47
CA ALA A 49 1.89 -21.65 3.29
C ALA A 49 3.38 -21.54 2.98
N ASN A 50 3.72 -21.53 1.70
CA ASN A 50 5.11 -21.41 1.24
C ASN A 50 5.73 -20.08 1.67
N LEU A 51 4.97 -18.98 1.62
CA LEU A 51 5.43 -17.68 2.05
C LEU A 51 5.69 -17.62 3.56
N MET A 52 4.83 -18.23 4.36
CA MET A 52 5.02 -18.28 5.81
C MET A 52 6.24 -19.16 6.19
N ALA A 53 6.41 -20.31 5.54
CA ALA A 53 7.58 -21.16 5.75
C ALA A 53 8.89 -20.45 5.36
N PHE A 54 8.91 -19.77 4.21
CA PHE A 54 10.05 -18.95 3.77
C PHE A 54 10.35 -17.83 4.78
N ALA A 55 9.32 -17.12 5.23
CA ALA A 55 9.49 -16.02 6.17
C ALA A 55 10.09 -16.48 7.50
N GLU A 56 9.64 -17.62 8.02
CA GLU A 56 10.18 -18.23 9.25
C GLU A 56 11.64 -18.64 9.06
N GLN A 57 11.94 -19.34 7.97
CA GLN A 57 13.30 -19.79 7.64
C GLN A 57 14.29 -18.63 7.51
N GLU A 58 13.90 -17.55 6.82
CA GLU A 58 14.78 -16.42 6.51
C GLU A 58 14.66 -15.26 7.53
N GLY A 59 13.82 -15.39 8.53
CA GLY A 59 13.63 -14.37 9.57
C GLY A 59 12.98 -13.08 9.08
N HIS A 60 12.04 -13.17 8.14
CA HIS A 60 11.23 -12.04 7.73
C HIS A 60 10.00 -11.87 8.63
N ASP A 61 9.74 -10.64 9.07
CA ASP A 61 8.55 -10.32 9.87
C ASP A 61 7.36 -10.04 8.94
N ILE A 62 6.50 -11.04 8.75
CA ILE A 62 5.35 -11.00 7.82
C ILE A 62 4.04 -11.24 8.55
N VAL A 63 3.04 -10.42 8.23
CA VAL A 63 1.64 -10.59 8.63
C VAL A 63 0.80 -10.72 7.38
N ILE A 64 0.10 -11.84 7.21
CA ILE A 64 -0.81 -12.05 6.09
C ILE A 64 -2.23 -11.70 6.51
N THR A 65 -2.98 -11.01 5.64
CA THR A 65 -4.39 -10.68 5.89
C THR A 65 -5.22 -11.96 6.08
N LYS A 66 -6.18 -11.91 7.01
CA LYS A 66 -7.07 -13.05 7.28
C LYS A 66 -7.98 -13.36 6.10
N LYS A 67 -8.47 -12.31 5.42
CA LYS A 67 -9.37 -12.42 4.28
C LYS A 67 -8.62 -12.20 3.00
N SER A 68 -8.70 -13.15 2.06
CA SER A 68 -8.30 -12.96 0.68
C SER A 68 -9.42 -12.27 -0.11
N ARG A 69 -9.04 -11.36 -1.00
CA ARG A 69 -9.95 -10.65 -1.90
C ARG A 69 -9.37 -10.71 -3.31
N PRO A 70 -10.18 -10.59 -4.35
CA PRO A 70 -9.68 -10.41 -5.69
C PRO A 70 -8.80 -9.15 -5.77
N THR A 71 -7.69 -9.23 -6.51
CA THR A 71 -6.77 -8.08 -6.69
C THR A 71 -6.67 -7.62 -8.15
N TRP A 72 -7.34 -8.30 -9.09
CA TRP A 72 -7.42 -7.82 -10.47
C TRP A 72 -8.10 -6.45 -10.55
N ARG A 73 -7.79 -5.70 -11.58
CA ARG A 73 -8.45 -4.39 -11.80
C ARG A 73 -9.95 -4.57 -12.04
N PRO A 74 -10.82 -3.84 -11.32
CA PRO A 74 -10.62 -2.69 -10.43
C PRO A 74 -10.52 -3.04 -8.94
N CYS A 75 -10.35 -4.30 -8.56
CA CYS A 75 -10.54 -4.78 -7.19
C CYS A 75 -9.36 -4.53 -6.22
N THR A 76 -8.23 -3.98 -6.69
CA THR A 76 -7.04 -3.73 -5.84
C THR A 76 -7.35 -2.90 -4.58
N ALA A 77 -8.35 -2.03 -4.64
CA ALA A 77 -8.79 -1.24 -3.48
C ALA A 77 -9.26 -2.13 -2.32
N ASN A 78 -9.93 -3.25 -2.61
CA ASN A 78 -10.39 -4.20 -1.58
C ASN A 78 -9.22 -4.84 -0.83
N ALA A 79 -8.14 -5.17 -1.55
CA ALA A 79 -6.92 -5.69 -0.94
C ALA A 79 -6.26 -4.65 -0.03
N LEU A 80 -6.24 -3.38 -0.44
CA LEU A 80 -5.73 -2.28 0.39
C LEU A 80 -6.57 -2.09 1.65
N CYS A 81 -7.90 -2.20 1.58
CA CYS A 81 -8.77 -2.18 2.77
C CYS A 81 -8.39 -3.28 3.77
N GLU A 82 -8.19 -4.50 3.31
CA GLU A 82 -7.82 -5.63 4.19
C GLU A 82 -6.41 -5.43 4.79
N LEU A 83 -5.46 -4.89 4.01
CA LEU A 83 -4.12 -4.55 4.50
C LEU A 83 -4.15 -3.47 5.58
N ILE A 84 -4.89 -2.38 5.35
CA ILE A 84 -5.07 -1.29 6.31
C ILE A 84 -5.69 -1.83 7.60
N LYS A 85 -6.79 -2.58 7.50
CA LYS A 85 -7.44 -3.20 8.67
C LYS A 85 -6.50 -4.12 9.44
N THR A 86 -5.71 -4.92 8.74
CA THR A 86 -4.76 -5.84 9.35
C THR A 86 -3.66 -5.10 10.08
N ALA A 87 -3.04 -4.10 9.44
CA ALA A 87 -1.98 -3.31 10.03
C ALA A 87 -2.46 -2.51 11.26
N LEU A 88 -3.67 -1.95 11.22
CA LEU A 88 -4.24 -1.23 12.36
C LEU A 88 -4.59 -2.16 13.53
N LYS A 89 -5.06 -3.38 13.26
CA LYS A 89 -5.43 -4.36 14.29
C LYS A 89 -4.23 -5.08 14.92
N ASP A 90 -3.11 -5.12 14.23
CA ASP A 90 -1.89 -5.79 14.70
C ASP A 90 -1.31 -5.16 15.98
N GLY A 91 -1.60 -3.88 16.25
CA GLY A 91 -1.17 -3.17 17.45
C GLY A 91 0.29 -2.73 17.44
N THR A 92 1.09 -3.15 16.46
CA THR A 92 2.49 -2.73 16.34
C THR A 92 2.59 -1.26 15.94
N LYS A 93 3.36 -0.49 16.70
CA LYS A 93 3.66 0.90 16.35
C LYS A 93 4.77 0.98 15.33
N HIS A 94 4.56 1.77 14.30
CA HIS A 94 5.53 2.06 13.24
C HIS A 94 5.84 3.55 13.21
N ASP A 95 6.96 3.93 12.60
CA ASP A 95 7.25 5.33 12.33
C ASP A 95 6.58 5.77 11.03
N LYS A 96 6.63 4.90 10.01
CA LYS A 96 6.05 5.16 8.68
C LYS A 96 5.45 3.91 8.06
N VAL A 97 4.56 4.14 7.13
CA VAL A 97 4.01 3.14 6.21
C VAL A 97 4.54 3.41 4.81
N LEU A 98 4.92 2.36 4.10
CA LEU A 98 5.25 2.35 2.68
C LEU A 98 4.31 1.37 1.98
N ILE A 99 3.62 1.82 0.95
CA ILE A 99 2.73 1.00 0.14
C ILE A 99 3.44 0.66 -1.16
N HIS A 100 3.50 -0.62 -1.50
CA HIS A 100 4.14 -1.10 -2.72
C HIS A 100 3.33 -2.26 -3.34
N THR A 101 3.68 -2.68 -4.54
CA THR A 101 3.09 -3.85 -5.18
C THR A 101 4.02 -5.05 -5.09
N ASP A 102 3.52 -6.24 -5.40
CA ASP A 102 4.28 -7.49 -5.43
C ASP A 102 5.34 -7.56 -6.53
N THR A 103 5.38 -6.56 -7.42
CA THR A 103 6.37 -6.46 -8.51
C THR A 103 7.41 -5.36 -8.31
N ASP A 104 7.28 -4.55 -7.26
CA ASP A 104 8.19 -3.44 -7.01
C ASP A 104 9.50 -3.90 -6.40
N LEU A 105 10.61 -3.41 -6.93
CA LEU A 105 11.96 -3.59 -6.38
C LEU A 105 12.63 -2.24 -6.15
N LEU A 106 13.37 -2.14 -5.07
CA LEU A 106 14.22 -0.97 -4.80
C LEU A 106 15.55 -1.15 -5.55
N PHE A 107 16.05 -0.09 -6.15
CA PHE A 107 17.31 -0.11 -6.91
C PHE A 107 18.33 0.94 -6.44
N THR A 108 17.98 1.70 -5.40
CA THR A 108 18.90 2.71 -4.85
C THR A 108 18.78 2.85 -3.34
N ARG A 109 19.90 2.94 -2.66
CA ARG A 109 19.95 3.22 -1.21
C ARG A 109 19.53 4.66 -0.85
N LYS A 110 19.37 5.54 -1.84
CA LYS A 110 18.86 6.90 -1.62
C LYS A 110 17.42 6.89 -1.05
N VAL A 111 16.67 5.80 -1.26
CA VAL A 111 15.33 5.62 -0.68
C VAL A 111 15.34 5.78 0.86
N ARG A 112 16.39 5.33 1.56
CA ARG A 112 16.51 5.49 3.01
C ARG A 112 16.57 6.95 3.44
N ARG A 113 17.39 7.73 2.72
CA ARG A 113 17.49 9.18 2.96
C ARG A 113 16.16 9.83 2.66
N HIS A 114 15.55 9.51 1.54
CA HIS A 114 14.24 10.04 1.14
C HIS A 114 13.15 9.76 2.19
N LEU A 115 13.08 8.54 2.70
CA LEU A 115 12.14 8.17 3.77
C LEU A 115 12.40 8.92 5.10
N LYS A 116 13.65 9.31 5.38
CA LYS A 116 14.00 10.09 6.58
C LYS A 116 13.65 11.57 6.42
N GLU A 117 14.01 12.15 5.28
CA GLU A 117 13.94 13.60 5.03
C GLU A 117 12.52 14.08 4.72
N HIS A 118 11.68 13.23 4.14
CA HIS A 118 10.32 13.60 3.75
C HIS A 118 9.27 12.96 4.64
N ALA A 119 8.31 13.77 5.11
CA ALA A 119 7.19 13.24 5.90
C ALA A 119 6.30 12.35 5.05
N ILE A 120 5.91 12.80 3.88
CA ILE A 120 5.00 12.11 2.95
C ILE A 120 5.65 12.05 1.57
N GLY A 121 5.51 10.90 0.91
CA GLY A 121 5.85 10.71 -0.50
C GLY A 121 4.69 10.05 -1.23
N CYS A 122 4.23 10.69 -2.29
CA CYS A 122 3.24 10.12 -3.21
C CYS A 122 3.36 10.79 -4.57
N GLY A 123 2.77 10.18 -5.60
CA GLY A 123 2.58 10.87 -6.87
C GLY A 123 1.67 12.07 -6.64
N ASN A 124 2.09 13.25 -7.07
CA ASN A 124 1.37 14.50 -6.82
C ASN A 124 1.00 15.18 -8.14
N LYS A 125 -0.05 14.69 -8.81
CA LYS A 125 -0.61 15.33 -9.99
C LYS A 125 -1.96 15.97 -9.65
N PRO A 126 -2.25 17.19 -10.13
CA PRO A 126 -3.57 17.80 -9.95
C PRO A 126 -4.69 16.91 -10.48
N PHE A 127 -5.78 16.81 -9.75
CA PHE A 127 -7.00 16.14 -10.18
C PHE A 127 -7.77 17.08 -11.12
N ARG A 128 -7.37 17.13 -12.41
CA ARG A 128 -7.96 18.04 -13.39
C ARG A 128 -9.08 17.36 -14.17
N ALA A 129 -10.20 18.05 -14.33
CA ALA A 129 -11.37 17.60 -15.09
C ALA A 129 -11.08 17.23 -16.55
N LYS A 130 -9.99 17.74 -17.14
CA LYS A 130 -9.63 17.52 -18.55
C LYS A 130 -8.41 16.62 -18.77
N SER A 131 -8.03 15.78 -17.82
CA SER A 131 -6.95 14.82 -18.05
C SER A 131 -7.45 13.64 -18.91
N GLY A 132 -7.81 13.92 -20.15
CA GLY A 132 -8.43 12.97 -21.10
C GLY A 132 -7.64 11.70 -21.44
N ARG A 133 -6.50 11.46 -20.77
CA ARG A 133 -5.67 10.27 -20.93
C ARG A 133 -5.91 9.20 -19.85
N TRP A 134 -6.58 9.53 -18.75
CA TRP A 134 -6.78 8.57 -17.66
C TRP A 134 -8.27 8.42 -17.33
N LYS A 135 -8.92 7.45 -17.96
CA LYS A 135 -10.36 7.21 -17.83
C LYS A 135 -10.85 7.10 -16.38
N TRP A 136 -9.98 6.65 -15.46
CA TRP A 136 -10.32 6.50 -14.05
C TRP A 136 -10.57 7.82 -13.33
N VAL A 137 -9.93 8.91 -13.76
CA VAL A 137 -10.21 10.24 -13.22
C VAL A 137 -11.64 10.65 -13.54
N ASN A 138 -12.06 10.45 -14.79
CA ASN A 138 -13.43 10.78 -15.19
C ASN A 138 -14.47 9.93 -14.46
N THR A 139 -14.14 8.66 -14.19
CA THR A 139 -14.99 7.77 -13.39
C THR A 139 -15.07 8.24 -11.96
N ALA A 140 -13.92 8.54 -11.32
CA ALA A 140 -13.87 9.03 -9.96
C ALA A 140 -14.61 10.36 -9.76
N GLN A 141 -14.50 11.29 -10.72
CA GLN A 141 -15.21 12.56 -10.67
C GLN A 141 -16.73 12.41 -10.72
N LYS A 142 -17.23 11.33 -11.30
CA LYS A 142 -18.67 11.01 -11.40
C LYS A 142 -19.15 10.13 -10.25
N ASP A 143 -18.23 9.58 -9.42
CA ASP A 143 -18.59 8.73 -8.29
C ASP A 143 -19.22 9.56 -7.17
N PRO A 144 -20.45 9.26 -6.75
CA PRO A 144 -21.12 10.00 -5.69
C PRO A 144 -20.34 10.02 -4.37
N ARG A 145 -19.57 8.98 -4.09
CA ARG A 145 -18.75 8.88 -2.87
C ARG A 145 -17.58 9.87 -2.90
N VAL A 146 -16.95 10.04 -4.06
CA VAL A 146 -15.87 11.04 -4.23
C VAL A 146 -16.45 12.45 -4.12
N LYS A 147 -17.65 12.69 -4.67
CA LYS A 147 -18.34 13.97 -4.54
C LYS A 147 -18.65 14.27 -3.08
N HIS A 148 -19.25 13.33 -2.37
CA HIS A 148 -19.57 13.44 -0.94
C HIS A 148 -18.30 13.68 -0.08
N LEU A 149 -17.23 12.91 -0.30
CA LEU A 149 -15.95 13.14 0.36
C LEU A 149 -15.40 14.55 0.10
N THR A 150 -15.53 15.04 -1.13
CA THR A 150 -15.08 16.40 -1.49
C THR A 150 -15.90 17.47 -0.75
N GLU A 151 -17.20 17.28 -0.67
CA GLU A 151 -18.11 18.18 0.03
C GLU A 151 -17.82 18.22 1.53
N GLU A 152 -17.62 17.06 2.17
CA GLU A 152 -17.38 16.97 3.61
C GLU A 152 -15.98 17.43 4.05
N MET A 153 -14.94 17.12 3.27
CA MET A 153 -13.56 17.33 3.70
C MET A 153 -12.85 18.51 3.03
N LEU A 154 -13.40 19.03 1.94
CA LEU A 154 -12.74 20.05 1.11
C LEU A 154 -13.69 21.20 0.78
N ASP A 155 -14.77 21.37 1.53
CA ASP A 155 -15.77 22.42 1.33
C ASP A 155 -16.26 22.54 -0.14
N GLY A 156 -16.35 21.39 -0.82
CA GLY A 156 -16.73 21.31 -2.24
C GLY A 156 -15.60 21.61 -3.23
N ASP A 157 -14.39 21.99 -2.77
CA ASP A 157 -13.27 22.32 -3.65
C ASP A 157 -12.50 21.08 -4.12
N ALA A 158 -12.92 20.50 -5.24
CA ALA A 158 -12.23 19.39 -5.88
C ALA A 158 -10.83 19.76 -6.42
N SER A 159 -10.47 21.06 -6.49
CA SER A 159 -9.14 21.48 -6.96
C SER A 159 -8.02 21.07 -6.03
N SER A 160 -8.34 20.84 -4.74
CA SER A 160 -7.42 20.34 -3.72
C SER A 160 -7.11 18.86 -3.86
N LEU A 161 -7.90 18.09 -4.59
CA LEU A 161 -7.64 16.68 -4.82
C LEU A 161 -6.37 16.48 -5.65
N ARG A 162 -5.65 15.43 -5.31
CA ARG A 162 -4.43 15.03 -6.01
C ARG A 162 -4.53 13.57 -6.45
N ILE A 163 -3.92 13.28 -7.57
CA ILE A 163 -3.79 11.92 -8.08
C ILE A 163 -2.37 11.44 -7.83
N GLY A 164 -2.25 10.29 -7.19
CA GLY A 164 -0.98 9.64 -6.95
C GLY A 164 -1.00 8.18 -7.37
N ARG A 165 0.20 7.63 -7.57
CA ARG A 165 0.36 6.18 -7.61
C ARG A 165 0.40 5.70 -6.16
N VAL A 166 -0.31 4.61 -5.89
CA VAL A 166 -0.29 3.97 -4.57
C VAL A 166 1.07 3.30 -4.33
N SER A 167 1.64 2.68 -5.37
CA SER A 167 2.96 2.08 -5.31
C SER A 167 4.05 3.13 -5.06
N GLY A 168 4.86 2.90 -4.04
CA GLY A 168 5.89 3.83 -3.56
C GLY A 168 5.37 4.97 -2.69
N ALA A 169 4.06 5.04 -2.41
CA ALA A 169 3.52 6.02 -1.49
C ALA A 169 3.91 5.68 -0.04
N PHE A 170 4.32 6.70 0.71
CA PHE A 170 4.63 6.55 2.13
C PHE A 170 4.12 7.74 2.94
N MET A 171 3.84 7.48 4.22
CA MET A 171 3.38 8.50 5.17
C MET A 171 3.72 8.12 6.61
N PRO A 172 3.70 9.09 7.56
CA PRO A 172 3.81 8.81 8.98
C PRO A 172 2.70 7.87 9.45
N TRP A 173 3.00 7.04 10.46
CA TRP A 173 2.05 6.09 11.01
C TRP A 173 0.75 6.74 11.52
N ASP A 174 0.85 7.90 12.15
CA ASP A 174 -0.34 8.59 12.65
C ASP A 174 -1.24 9.11 11.53
N ARG A 175 -0.66 9.58 10.44
CA ARG A 175 -1.41 9.96 9.24
C ARG A 175 -2.05 8.75 8.57
N PHE A 176 -1.34 7.63 8.56
CA PHE A 176 -1.90 6.37 8.05
C PHE A 176 -3.10 5.89 8.88
N LYS A 177 -3.06 6.02 10.21
CA LYS A 177 -4.21 5.69 11.07
C LYS A 177 -5.43 6.54 10.71
N ALA A 178 -5.27 7.86 10.60
CA ALA A 178 -6.33 8.76 10.21
C ALA A 178 -6.88 8.43 8.81
N PHE A 179 -5.98 8.23 7.84
CA PHE A 179 -6.35 7.78 6.49
C PHE A 179 -7.12 6.46 6.52
N GLY A 180 -6.68 5.49 7.32
CA GLY A 180 -7.31 4.17 7.42
C GLY A 180 -8.73 4.22 7.98
N VAL A 181 -9.02 5.14 8.89
CA VAL A 181 -10.39 5.36 9.39
C VAL A 181 -11.28 5.85 8.23
N ILE A 182 -10.87 6.90 7.55
CA ILE A 182 -11.62 7.47 6.42
C ILE A 182 -11.80 6.43 5.31
N TYR A 183 -10.73 5.76 4.91
CA TYR A 183 -10.73 4.80 3.81
C TYR A 183 -11.63 3.58 4.05
N ASN A 184 -11.83 3.18 5.31
CA ASN A 184 -12.72 2.08 5.65
C ASN A 184 -14.15 2.52 5.93
N TYR A 185 -14.41 3.81 6.09
CA TYR A 185 -15.74 4.38 6.26
C TYR A 185 -16.46 4.53 4.90
N TYR A 186 -15.77 5.01 3.87
CA TYR A 186 -16.28 5.19 2.51
C TYR A 186 -15.99 3.99 1.61
#